data_3b16d773d198a517619e4e3242815534
#
_entry.id   3b16d773d198a517619e4e3242815534
#
_cell.length_a   1.000
_cell.length_b   1.000
_cell.length_c   1.000
_cell.angle_alpha   90.00
_cell.angle_beta   90.00
_cell.angle_gamma   90.00
#
_symmetry.space_group_name_H-M   'P 1'
#
loop_
_entity.id
_entity.type
_entity.pdbx_description
1 polymer ?
#
loop_
_entity_poly.entity_id
_entity_poly.type
_entity_poly.pdbx_seq_one_letter_code
_entity_poly.pdbx_strand_id
1 'polypeptide(L)'
;MTSNQSHKAVVFGSISIDKIVNKYGVFSNVLGGSAAYALLANKKNTCELVGVVGDDFEKKHFNLLSEHSITTNSLTQLGGNTFCWGGEYKDDFSSRKTLYVDPGVSESYIPDLSKHSKNCPFLLLGNTAPNLQTELLNQMQSKPFVLLDTFKLYINIANKELKALIKRVDLFCINFNEARALSGMDGADVKEMSKAILDLGPKSL
;
A
#
# COMPACT_ATOMS: atom_id res chain seq x y z
N MET A 1 14.26 29.11 -2.15
CA MET A 1 13.07 29.31 -1.28
C MET A 1 12.23 28.06 -1.43
N THR A 2 12.38 27.09 -0.53
CA THR A 2 11.55 25.88 -0.52
C THR A 2 10.18 26.28 -0.02
N SER A 3 9.18 26.26 -0.91
CA SER A 3 7.79 26.48 -0.55
C SER A 3 7.40 25.47 0.54
N ASN A 4 6.99 25.97 1.68
CA ASN A 4 6.49 25.17 2.81
C ASN A 4 5.09 24.64 2.46
N GLN A 5 4.98 23.86 1.38
CA GLN A 5 3.73 23.20 1.01
C GLN A 5 3.54 22.03 1.99
N SER A 6 2.61 22.19 2.91
CA SER A 6 2.20 21.09 3.78
C SER A 6 1.62 19.96 2.92
N HIS A 7 2.14 18.74 3.06
CA HIS A 7 1.56 17.58 2.43
C HIS A 7 0.10 17.40 2.86
N LYS A 8 -0.75 17.01 1.92
CA LYS A 8 -2.17 16.72 2.19
C LYS A 8 -2.38 15.29 2.64
N ALA A 9 -1.53 14.38 2.18
CA ALA A 9 -1.58 12.98 2.56
C ALA A 9 -0.19 12.36 2.63
N VAL A 10 -0.05 11.39 3.50
CA VAL A 10 1.03 10.40 3.51
C VAL A 10 0.49 9.11 2.96
N VAL A 11 1.23 8.50 2.06
CA VAL A 11 0.90 7.18 1.49
C VAL A 11 2.07 6.25 1.74
N PHE A 12 1.83 5.21 2.50
CA PHE A 12 2.74 4.10 2.78
C PHE A 12 2.18 2.82 2.17
N GLY A 13 3.01 2.06 1.50
CA GLY A 13 2.59 0.80 0.87
C GLY A 13 3.71 0.23 0.00
N SER A 14 3.40 -0.87 -0.66
CA SER A 14 4.35 -1.47 -1.61
C SER A 14 4.63 -0.55 -2.79
N ILE A 15 5.89 -0.55 -3.20
CA ILE A 15 6.38 0.00 -4.46
C ILE A 15 7.08 -1.16 -5.14
N SER A 16 6.73 -1.46 -6.37
CA SER A 16 7.26 -2.64 -7.07
C SER A 16 7.66 -2.33 -8.51
N ILE A 17 8.53 -3.18 -9.03
CA ILE A 17 8.85 -3.25 -10.44
C ILE A 17 8.30 -4.58 -10.96
N ASP A 18 7.12 -4.53 -11.58
CA ASP A 18 6.36 -5.73 -11.91
C ASP A 18 6.69 -6.27 -13.29
N LYS A 19 6.50 -7.59 -13.44
CA LYS A 19 6.42 -8.28 -14.73
C LYS A 19 5.00 -8.80 -14.95
N ILE A 20 4.35 -8.30 -15.98
CA ILE A 20 2.95 -8.61 -16.31
C ILE A 20 2.89 -9.40 -17.60
N VAL A 21 2.25 -10.56 -17.57
CA VAL A 21 1.93 -11.37 -18.72
C VAL A 21 0.42 -11.34 -18.96
N ASN A 22 0.00 -11.05 -20.18
CA ASN A 22 -1.40 -11.10 -20.58
C ASN A 22 -1.53 -11.38 -22.08
N LYS A 23 -2.76 -11.42 -22.61
CA LYS A 23 -3.04 -11.69 -24.03
C LYS A 23 -2.39 -10.69 -25.02
N TYR A 24 -1.94 -9.54 -24.55
CA TYR A 24 -1.28 -8.53 -25.39
C TYR A 24 0.24 -8.66 -25.36
N GLY A 25 0.80 -9.51 -24.50
CA GLY A 25 2.24 -9.77 -24.42
C GLY A 25 2.81 -9.82 -23.03
N VAL A 26 4.12 -9.65 -22.97
CA VAL A 26 4.92 -9.61 -21.74
C VAL A 26 5.43 -8.20 -21.54
N PHE A 27 5.11 -7.63 -20.39
CA PHE A 27 5.51 -6.29 -19.99
C PHE A 27 6.40 -6.41 -18.76
N SER A 28 7.63 -5.95 -18.90
CA SER A 28 8.63 -5.95 -17.81
C SER A 28 8.93 -4.52 -17.38
N ASN A 29 9.44 -4.38 -16.16
CA ASN A 29 9.82 -3.09 -15.61
C ASN A 29 8.65 -2.09 -15.56
N VAL A 30 7.49 -2.61 -15.11
CA VAL A 30 6.26 -1.82 -14.93
C VAL A 30 6.22 -1.34 -13.48
N LEU A 31 6.07 -0.03 -13.29
CA LEU A 31 5.85 0.51 -11.94
C LEU A 31 4.55 -0.05 -11.37
N GLY A 32 4.64 -0.66 -10.21
CA GLY A 32 3.54 -1.29 -9.49
C GLY A 32 3.55 -0.97 -8.00
N GLY A 33 2.71 -1.67 -7.28
CA GLY A 33 2.57 -1.52 -5.84
C GLY A 33 1.43 -0.62 -5.41
N SER A 34 0.87 -0.90 -4.23
CA SER A 34 -0.32 -0.21 -3.70
C SER A 34 -0.09 1.29 -3.49
N ALA A 35 1.09 1.68 -2.98
CA ALA A 35 1.40 3.09 -2.79
C ALA A 35 1.56 3.83 -4.11
N ALA A 36 2.25 3.25 -5.10
CA ALA A 36 2.43 3.88 -6.39
C ALA A 36 1.08 4.13 -7.08
N TYR A 37 0.20 3.14 -7.13
CA TYR A 37 -1.12 3.31 -7.75
C TYR A 37 -2.00 4.31 -7.02
N ALA A 38 -2.03 4.29 -5.69
CA ALA A 38 -2.79 5.26 -4.90
C ALA A 38 -2.34 6.70 -5.18
N LEU A 39 -1.04 6.91 -5.31
CA LEU A 39 -0.47 8.22 -5.58
C LEU A 39 -0.69 8.68 -7.02
N LEU A 40 -0.54 7.79 -8.00
CA LEU A 40 -0.80 8.11 -9.41
C LEU A 40 -2.27 8.43 -9.69
N ALA A 41 -3.20 7.90 -8.88
CA ALA A 41 -4.61 8.28 -8.94
C ALA A 41 -4.87 9.70 -8.42
N ASN A 42 -3.96 10.28 -7.64
CA ASN A 42 -4.09 11.63 -7.11
C ASN A 42 -3.60 12.66 -8.14
N LYS A 43 -4.49 13.56 -8.58
CA LYS A 43 -4.18 14.54 -9.63
C LYS A 43 -3.94 15.97 -9.12
N LYS A 44 -4.17 16.27 -7.84
CA LYS A 44 -4.27 17.68 -7.38
C LYS A 44 -3.57 18.00 -6.08
N ASN A 45 -3.22 17.03 -5.27
CA ASN A 45 -2.68 17.28 -3.95
C ASN A 45 -1.23 16.83 -3.83
N THR A 46 -0.43 17.60 -3.11
CA THR A 46 0.92 17.18 -2.76
C THR A 46 0.84 16.05 -1.74
N CYS A 47 1.39 14.90 -2.09
CA CYS A 47 1.44 13.72 -1.24
C CYS A 47 2.89 13.29 -0.98
N GLU A 48 3.13 12.77 0.20
CA GLU A 48 4.41 12.14 0.56
C GLU A 48 4.34 10.65 0.35
N LEU A 49 5.27 10.11 -0.43
CA LEU A 49 5.46 8.67 -0.58
C LEU A 49 6.43 8.17 0.47
N VAL A 50 5.98 7.22 1.28
CA VAL A 50 6.82 6.47 2.22
C VAL A 50 7.00 5.05 1.71
N GLY A 51 8.22 4.60 1.62
CA GLY A 51 8.51 3.25 1.13
C GLY A 51 10.00 3.04 0.87
N VAL A 52 10.31 1.93 0.22
CA VAL A 52 11.68 1.56 -0.14
C VAL A 52 11.74 1.04 -1.56
N VAL A 53 12.83 1.38 -2.24
CA VAL A 53 13.19 0.90 -3.57
C VAL A 53 14.65 0.50 -3.60
N GLY A 54 15.02 -0.36 -4.54
CA GLY A 54 16.39 -0.77 -4.77
C GLY A 54 17.14 0.12 -5.77
N ASP A 55 18.37 -0.27 -6.08
CA ASP A 55 19.23 0.40 -7.06
C ASP A 55 18.70 0.26 -8.51
N ASP A 56 17.83 -0.72 -8.75
CA ASP A 56 17.17 -1.00 -10.02
C ASP A 56 15.97 -0.07 -10.30
N PHE A 57 15.60 0.79 -9.33
CA PHE A 57 14.49 1.74 -9.51
C PHE A 57 14.91 2.89 -10.42
N GLU A 58 14.53 2.80 -11.69
CA GLU A 58 15.01 3.67 -12.76
C GLU A 58 14.51 5.12 -12.64
N LYS A 59 15.29 6.04 -13.16
CA LYS A 59 14.96 7.48 -13.22
C LYS A 59 13.58 7.76 -13.82
N LYS A 60 13.12 6.96 -14.78
CA LYS A 60 11.79 7.11 -15.39
C LYS A 60 10.66 7.02 -14.37
N HIS A 61 10.80 6.16 -13.35
CA HIS A 61 9.81 6.00 -12.29
C HIS A 61 9.81 7.19 -11.34
N PHE A 62 10.98 7.71 -10.97
CA PHE A 62 11.08 8.96 -10.19
C PHE A 62 10.46 10.15 -10.94
N ASN A 63 10.70 10.27 -12.25
CA ASN A 63 10.12 11.31 -13.07
C ASN A 63 8.59 11.22 -13.06
N LEU A 64 8.03 10.03 -13.24
CA LEU A 64 6.59 9.80 -13.22
C LEU A 64 5.97 10.23 -11.87
N LEU A 65 6.60 9.90 -10.76
CA LEU A 65 6.14 10.32 -9.43
C LEU A 65 6.18 11.85 -9.30
N SER A 66 7.25 12.48 -9.73
CA SER A 66 7.42 13.94 -9.69
C SER A 66 6.37 14.68 -10.52
N GLU A 67 6.03 14.19 -11.70
CA GLU A 67 4.99 14.75 -12.58
C GLU A 67 3.60 14.76 -11.94
N HIS A 68 3.37 13.86 -10.96
CA HIS A 68 2.12 13.76 -10.21
C HIS A 68 2.13 14.49 -8.87
N SER A 69 3.08 15.43 -8.65
CA SER A 69 3.23 16.17 -7.39
C SER A 69 3.44 15.28 -6.16
N ILE A 70 4.09 14.13 -6.37
CA ILE A 70 4.45 13.20 -5.32
C ILE A 70 5.84 13.55 -4.80
N THR A 71 5.95 13.77 -3.50
CA THR A 71 7.24 13.99 -2.86
C THR A 71 7.81 12.67 -2.36
N THR A 72 9.11 12.52 -2.46
CA THR A 72 9.85 11.28 -2.18
C THR A 72 10.87 11.47 -1.04
N ASN A 73 10.66 12.45 -0.16
CA ASN A 73 11.60 12.71 0.95
C ASN A 73 11.67 11.55 1.96
N SER A 74 10.59 10.76 2.04
CA SER A 74 10.51 9.56 2.88
C SER A 74 10.60 8.27 2.06
N LEU A 75 11.04 8.35 0.80
CA LEU A 75 11.37 7.19 -0.02
C LEU A 75 12.84 6.82 0.19
N THR A 76 13.07 5.65 0.75
CA THR A 76 14.41 5.13 0.99
C THR A 76 14.90 4.35 -0.23
N GLN A 77 16.14 4.58 -0.66
CA GLN A 77 16.80 3.75 -1.65
C GLN A 77 17.90 2.93 -0.96
N LEU A 78 17.87 1.62 -1.14
CA LEU A 78 18.82 0.68 -0.57
C LEU A 78 19.53 -0.11 -1.68
N GLY A 79 20.73 -0.59 -1.37
CA GLY A 79 21.45 -1.51 -2.28
C GLY A 79 20.70 -2.81 -2.45
N GLY A 80 20.43 -3.21 -3.70
CA GLY A 80 19.70 -4.42 -4.06
C GLY A 80 18.52 -4.15 -4.98
N ASN A 81 17.64 -5.15 -5.13
CA ASN A 81 16.49 -5.07 -6.02
C ASN A 81 15.26 -4.48 -5.31
N THR A 82 14.50 -3.69 -6.04
CA THR A 82 13.15 -3.28 -5.65
C THR A 82 12.24 -4.51 -5.56
N PHE A 83 11.26 -4.49 -4.65
CA PHE A 83 10.21 -5.52 -4.62
C PHE A 83 9.66 -5.76 -6.02
N CYS A 84 9.56 -7.03 -6.41
CA CYS A 84 9.08 -7.43 -7.72
C CYS A 84 7.97 -8.47 -7.61
N TRP A 85 6.88 -8.24 -8.35
CA TRP A 85 5.82 -9.20 -8.51
C TRP A 85 5.69 -9.60 -9.99
N GLY A 86 5.67 -10.90 -10.25
CA GLY A 86 5.36 -11.44 -11.57
C GLY A 86 3.99 -12.07 -11.60
N GLY A 87 3.15 -11.65 -12.54
CA GLY A 87 1.80 -12.16 -12.67
C GLY A 87 1.33 -12.37 -14.09
N GLU A 88 0.49 -13.38 -14.27
CA GLU A 88 -0.17 -13.72 -15.52
C GLU A 88 -1.67 -13.52 -15.36
N TYR A 89 -2.24 -12.68 -16.20
CA TYR A 89 -3.68 -12.41 -16.25
C TYR A 89 -4.34 -13.29 -17.29
N LYS A 90 -5.52 -13.82 -16.98
CA LYS A 90 -6.39 -14.45 -17.97
C LYS A 90 -6.80 -13.46 -19.06
N ASP A 91 -7.19 -13.98 -20.21
CA ASP A 91 -7.57 -13.18 -21.38
C ASP A 91 -8.71 -12.18 -21.12
N ASP A 92 -9.62 -12.52 -20.21
CA ASP A 92 -10.75 -11.68 -19.77
C ASP A 92 -10.41 -10.78 -18.57
N PHE A 93 -9.17 -10.84 -18.06
CA PHE A 93 -8.69 -10.14 -16.86
C PHE A 93 -9.49 -10.45 -15.57
N SER A 94 -10.35 -11.47 -15.56
CA SER A 94 -11.17 -11.84 -14.40
C SER A 94 -10.35 -12.37 -13.23
N SER A 95 -9.18 -12.92 -13.51
CA SER A 95 -8.28 -13.45 -12.49
C SER A 95 -6.83 -13.38 -12.94
N ARG A 96 -5.94 -13.52 -11.97
CA ARG A 96 -4.50 -13.57 -12.20
C ARG A 96 -3.87 -14.73 -11.45
N LYS A 97 -2.79 -15.26 -11.99
CA LYS A 97 -1.89 -16.21 -11.36
C LYS A 97 -0.59 -15.50 -10.99
N THR A 98 -0.17 -15.58 -9.74
CA THR A 98 1.17 -15.14 -9.35
C THR A 98 2.18 -16.14 -9.87
N LEU A 99 3.17 -15.67 -10.61
CA LEU A 99 4.27 -16.47 -11.14
C LEU A 99 5.43 -16.54 -10.14
N TYR A 100 5.76 -15.37 -9.56
CA TYR A 100 6.78 -15.24 -8.52
C TYR A 100 6.58 -13.95 -7.72
N VAL A 101 7.23 -13.90 -6.56
CA VAL A 101 7.38 -12.72 -5.71
C VAL A 101 8.83 -12.67 -5.26
N ASP A 102 9.47 -11.54 -5.47
CA ASP A 102 10.78 -11.23 -4.93
C ASP A 102 10.64 -10.03 -3.98
N PRO A 103 10.79 -10.20 -2.66
CA PRO A 103 10.64 -9.11 -1.70
C PRO A 103 11.73 -8.05 -1.82
N GLY A 104 12.90 -8.39 -2.37
CA GLY A 104 14.02 -7.46 -2.52
C GLY A 104 14.33 -6.70 -1.24
N VAL A 105 14.63 -5.41 -1.38
CA VAL A 105 14.97 -4.54 -0.24
C VAL A 105 13.81 -4.30 0.74
N SER A 106 12.57 -4.63 0.36
CA SER A 106 11.41 -4.45 1.25
C SER A 106 11.38 -5.41 2.44
N GLU A 107 12.13 -6.53 2.37
CA GLU A 107 12.16 -7.54 3.42
C GLU A 107 12.74 -7.02 4.74
N SER A 108 13.73 -6.13 4.67
CA SER A 108 14.44 -5.58 5.83
C SER A 108 14.09 -4.11 6.13
N TYR A 109 13.17 -3.53 5.36
CA TYR A 109 12.84 -2.12 5.48
C TYR A 109 11.98 -1.81 6.70
N ILE A 110 12.36 -0.75 7.43
CA ILE A 110 11.56 -0.14 8.48
C ILE A 110 11.19 1.28 8.03
N PRO A 111 9.88 1.64 7.99
CA PRO A 111 9.47 2.95 7.51
C PRO A 111 9.92 4.07 8.44
N ASP A 112 10.44 5.15 7.84
CA ASP A 112 10.77 6.39 8.53
C ASP A 112 10.05 7.57 7.85
N LEU A 113 9.26 8.29 8.64
CA LEU A 113 8.46 9.40 8.17
C LEU A 113 9.18 10.73 8.36
N SER A 114 9.28 11.49 7.30
CA SER A 114 9.87 12.83 7.36
C SER A 114 9.17 13.72 8.40
N LYS A 115 9.91 14.61 9.06
CA LYS A 115 9.36 15.53 10.09
C LYS A 115 8.20 16.38 9.56
N HIS A 116 8.24 16.74 8.27
CA HIS A 116 7.23 17.57 7.63
C HIS A 116 5.89 16.86 7.45
N SER A 117 5.90 15.54 7.40
CA SER A 117 4.72 14.71 7.12
C SER A 117 4.06 14.14 8.39
N LYS A 118 4.70 14.24 9.55
CA LYS A 118 4.16 13.71 10.83
C LYS A 118 2.83 14.37 11.26
N ASN A 119 2.51 15.54 10.72
CA ASN A 119 1.27 16.27 11.00
C ASN A 119 0.28 16.27 9.83
N CYS A 120 0.45 15.40 8.83
CA CYS A 120 -0.48 15.27 7.72
C CYS A 120 -1.89 14.91 8.19
N PRO A 121 -2.95 15.47 7.54
CA PRO A 121 -4.33 15.18 7.93
C PRO A 121 -4.84 13.82 7.42
N PHE A 122 -4.18 13.23 6.41
CA PHE A 122 -4.56 11.93 5.82
C PHE A 122 -3.38 10.97 5.79
N LEU A 123 -3.63 9.73 6.15
CA LEU A 123 -2.69 8.62 6.08
C LEU A 123 -3.34 7.43 5.37
N LEU A 124 -2.74 7.01 4.26
CA LEU A 124 -3.08 5.75 3.61
C LEU A 124 -2.01 4.71 3.96
N LEU A 125 -2.44 3.62 4.57
CA LEU A 125 -1.66 2.42 4.84
C LEU A 125 -2.01 1.37 3.80
N GLY A 126 -1.27 1.36 2.69
CA GLY A 126 -1.44 0.41 1.61
C GLY A 126 -0.85 -0.96 1.93
N ASN A 127 -0.97 -1.89 1.00
CA ASN A 127 -0.59 -3.29 1.17
C ASN A 127 0.90 -3.47 1.55
N THR A 128 1.13 -3.66 2.85
CA THR A 128 2.39 -4.08 3.47
C THR A 128 2.10 -4.85 4.75
N ALA A 129 3.15 -5.34 5.43
CA ALA A 129 3.00 -6.07 6.68
C ALA A 129 2.37 -5.19 7.78
N PRO A 130 1.36 -5.68 8.54
CA PRO A 130 0.64 -4.91 9.55
C PRO A 130 1.50 -4.32 10.66
N ASN A 131 2.63 -4.95 11.00
CA ASN A 131 3.59 -4.40 11.94
C ASN A 131 4.25 -3.13 11.41
N LEU A 132 4.63 -3.09 10.12
CA LEU A 132 5.22 -1.91 9.48
C LEU A 132 4.19 -0.78 9.32
N GLN A 133 2.94 -1.11 8.98
CA GLN A 133 1.83 -0.15 8.96
C GLN A 133 1.59 0.47 10.35
N THR A 134 1.66 -0.35 11.40
CA THR A 134 1.55 0.11 12.78
C THR A 134 2.72 0.99 13.18
N GLU A 135 3.94 0.63 12.79
CA GLU A 135 5.15 1.40 13.05
C GLU A 135 5.05 2.80 12.44
N LEU A 136 4.60 2.90 11.19
CA LEU A 136 4.40 4.20 10.55
C LEU A 136 3.29 5.01 11.23
N LEU A 137 2.15 4.38 11.55
CA LEU A 137 1.05 5.06 12.24
C LEU A 137 1.51 5.64 13.61
N ASN A 138 2.41 4.95 14.31
CA ASN A 138 2.96 5.41 15.58
C ASN A 138 3.86 6.65 15.44
N GLN A 139 4.40 6.92 14.26
CA GLN A 139 5.23 8.09 14.00
C GLN A 139 4.41 9.36 13.74
N MET A 140 3.10 9.25 13.49
CA MET A 140 2.22 10.40 13.31
C MET A 140 2.08 11.19 14.63
N GLN A 141 2.23 12.51 14.55
CA GLN A 141 2.07 13.44 15.68
C GLN A 141 0.68 14.06 15.72
N SER A 142 -0.06 14.03 14.60
CA SER A 142 -1.46 14.43 14.52
C SER A 142 -2.37 13.19 14.65
N LYS A 143 -3.69 13.46 14.63
CA LYS A 143 -4.71 12.40 14.45
C LYS A 143 -5.22 12.44 13.01
N PRO A 144 -4.53 11.81 12.06
CA PRO A 144 -4.96 11.81 10.67
C PRO A 144 -6.24 10.98 10.52
N PHE A 145 -6.97 11.22 9.42
CA PHE A 145 -7.90 10.24 8.89
C PHE A 145 -7.07 9.08 8.29
N VAL A 146 -7.26 7.87 8.80
CA VAL A 146 -6.48 6.69 8.42
C VAL A 146 -7.31 5.77 7.53
N LEU A 147 -6.83 5.56 6.31
CA LEU A 147 -7.32 4.52 5.40
C LEU A 147 -6.35 3.35 5.43
N LEU A 148 -6.87 2.15 5.66
CA LEU A 148 -6.11 0.90 5.66
C LEU A 148 -6.51 0.03 4.47
N ASP A 149 -5.52 -0.50 3.77
CA ASP A 149 -5.62 -1.60 2.81
C ASP A 149 -4.84 -2.81 3.32
N THR A 150 -5.21 -4.00 2.88
CA THR A 150 -4.55 -5.24 3.25
C THR A 150 -4.47 -6.19 2.07
N PHE A 151 -3.89 -7.36 2.30
CA PHE A 151 -3.80 -8.44 1.33
C PHE A 151 -4.07 -9.78 2.00
N LYS A 152 -4.65 -10.72 1.25
CA LYS A 152 -5.00 -12.06 1.76
C LYS A 152 -3.85 -12.77 2.49
N LEU A 153 -2.61 -12.54 2.06
CA LEU A 153 -1.43 -13.09 2.74
C LEU A 153 -1.42 -12.67 4.21
N TYR A 154 -1.54 -11.38 4.50
CA TYR A 154 -1.46 -10.85 5.87
C TYR A 154 -2.68 -11.23 6.72
N ILE A 155 -3.84 -11.42 6.11
CA ILE A 155 -5.01 -11.99 6.79
C ILE A 155 -4.68 -13.39 7.33
N ASN A 156 -3.89 -14.17 6.57
CA ASN A 156 -3.53 -15.53 6.96
C ASN A 156 -2.36 -15.62 7.95
N ILE A 157 -1.30 -14.82 7.74
CA ILE A 157 -0.04 -14.99 8.50
C ILE A 157 0.15 -13.96 9.62
N ALA A 158 -0.59 -12.84 9.61
CA ALA A 158 -0.46 -11.72 10.56
C ALA A 158 -1.84 -11.25 11.06
N ASN A 159 -2.77 -12.17 11.24
CA ASN A 159 -4.18 -11.87 11.58
C ASN A 159 -4.33 -11.08 12.88
N LYS A 160 -3.53 -11.41 13.90
CA LYS A 160 -3.57 -10.76 15.22
C LYS A 160 -3.13 -9.29 15.11
N GLU A 161 -2.04 -9.03 14.43
CA GLU A 161 -1.46 -7.71 14.19
C GLU A 161 -2.42 -6.87 13.32
N LEU A 162 -2.97 -7.47 12.27
CA LEU A 162 -3.95 -6.83 11.41
C LEU A 162 -5.21 -6.43 12.18
N LYS A 163 -5.79 -7.31 12.99
CA LYS A 163 -6.96 -7.01 13.84
C LYS A 163 -6.67 -5.93 14.88
N ALA A 164 -5.45 -5.86 15.40
CA ALA A 164 -5.05 -4.79 16.31
C ALA A 164 -4.97 -3.44 15.58
N LEU A 165 -4.49 -3.42 14.34
CA LEU A 165 -4.40 -2.22 13.52
C LEU A 165 -5.78 -1.74 13.05
N ILE A 166 -6.68 -2.64 12.64
CA ILE A 166 -8.04 -2.33 12.19
C ILE A 166 -8.80 -1.49 13.23
N LYS A 167 -8.59 -1.71 14.52
CA LYS A 167 -9.20 -0.91 15.61
C LYS A 167 -8.77 0.55 15.65
N ARG A 168 -7.72 0.91 14.92
CA ARG A 168 -7.07 2.22 14.96
C ARG A 168 -7.32 3.05 13.70
N VAL A 169 -8.13 2.54 12.75
CA VAL A 169 -8.32 3.18 11.46
C VAL A 169 -9.75 3.70 11.28
N ASP A 170 -9.90 4.68 10.40
CA ASP A 170 -11.20 5.27 10.10
C ASP A 170 -11.92 4.51 8.98
N LEU A 171 -11.18 4.15 7.92
CA LEU A 171 -11.71 3.42 6.77
C LEU A 171 -10.84 2.20 6.49
N PHE A 172 -11.46 1.04 6.39
CA PHE A 172 -10.79 -0.19 6.01
C PHE A 172 -11.27 -0.64 4.63
N CYS A 173 -10.39 -0.59 3.63
CA CYS A 173 -10.67 -1.08 2.28
C CYS A 173 -10.31 -2.55 2.18
N ILE A 174 -11.28 -3.36 1.76
CA ILE A 174 -11.12 -4.81 1.66
C ILE A 174 -12.01 -5.35 0.54
N ASN A 175 -11.52 -6.26 -0.26
CA ASN A 175 -12.32 -6.91 -1.29
C ASN A 175 -13.14 -8.09 -0.74
N PHE A 176 -14.11 -8.57 -1.52
CA PHE A 176 -15.01 -9.64 -1.11
C PHE A 176 -14.29 -10.91 -0.63
N ASN A 177 -13.23 -11.34 -1.33
CA ASN A 177 -12.51 -12.56 -0.96
C ASN A 177 -11.69 -12.40 0.31
N GLU A 178 -11.15 -11.21 0.53
CA GLU A 178 -10.44 -10.86 1.76
C GLU A 178 -11.42 -10.71 2.93
N ALA A 179 -12.58 -10.08 2.71
CA ALA A 179 -13.63 -9.97 3.72
C ALA A 179 -14.10 -11.34 4.19
N ARG A 180 -14.31 -12.28 3.26
CA ARG A 180 -14.64 -13.68 3.58
C ARG A 180 -13.53 -14.36 4.38
N ALA A 181 -12.27 -14.18 3.98
CA ALA A 181 -11.14 -14.77 4.71
C ALA A 181 -10.96 -14.18 6.11
N LEU A 182 -11.16 -12.86 6.28
CA LEU A 182 -11.00 -12.18 7.56
C LEU A 182 -12.14 -12.49 8.55
N SER A 183 -13.38 -12.53 8.05
CA SER A 183 -14.57 -12.85 8.86
C SER A 183 -14.68 -14.34 9.20
N GLY A 184 -14.09 -15.22 8.38
CA GLY A 184 -14.26 -16.68 8.49
C GLY A 184 -15.67 -17.15 8.15
N MET A 185 -16.47 -16.32 7.48
CA MET A 185 -17.89 -16.59 7.20
C MET A 185 -18.07 -17.08 5.77
N ASP A 186 -17.86 -18.38 5.56
CA ASP A 186 -18.13 -18.99 4.26
C ASP A 186 -19.64 -19.04 3.97
N GLY A 187 -20.02 -18.51 2.80
CA GLY A 187 -21.42 -18.47 2.36
C GLY A 187 -22.26 -17.31 2.88
N ALA A 188 -21.72 -16.46 3.75
CA ALA A 188 -22.40 -15.27 4.21
C ALA A 188 -22.51 -14.20 3.09
N ASP A 189 -23.54 -13.38 3.19
CA ASP A 189 -23.69 -12.24 2.30
C ASP A 189 -22.72 -11.08 2.66
N VAL A 190 -22.62 -10.09 1.77
CA VAL A 190 -21.72 -8.94 1.96
C VAL A 190 -22.08 -8.15 3.24
N LYS A 191 -23.37 -8.03 3.60
CA LYS A 191 -23.80 -7.25 4.77
C LYS A 191 -23.38 -7.92 6.06
N GLU A 192 -23.54 -9.24 6.15
CA GLU A 192 -23.13 -10.01 7.32
C GLU A 192 -21.62 -9.93 7.54
N MET A 193 -20.82 -10.15 6.49
CA MET A 193 -19.38 -10.01 6.55
C MET A 193 -18.96 -8.58 6.90
N SER A 194 -19.58 -7.57 6.31
CA SER A 194 -19.29 -6.16 6.60
C SER A 194 -19.57 -5.81 8.05
N LYS A 195 -20.69 -6.29 8.61
CA LYS A 195 -21.00 -6.09 10.02
C LYS A 195 -19.95 -6.73 10.93
N ALA A 196 -19.59 -7.97 10.66
CA ALA A 196 -18.56 -8.67 11.44
C ALA A 196 -17.20 -7.96 11.39
N ILE A 197 -16.84 -7.34 10.25
CA ILE A 197 -15.61 -6.59 10.11
C ILE A 197 -15.70 -5.22 10.79
N LEU A 198 -16.84 -4.53 10.71
CA LEU A 198 -17.07 -3.27 11.44
C LEU A 198 -17.01 -3.49 12.97
N ASP A 199 -17.47 -4.63 13.46
CA ASP A 199 -17.38 -5.01 14.88
C ASP A 199 -15.92 -5.20 15.33
N LEU A 200 -14.95 -5.34 14.41
CA LEU A 200 -13.52 -5.33 14.75
C LEU A 200 -13.01 -3.93 15.11
N GLY A 201 -13.70 -2.86 14.72
CA GLY A 201 -13.45 -1.50 15.19
C GLY A 201 -13.20 -0.39 14.19
N PRO A 202 -13.09 -0.61 12.86
CA PRO A 202 -12.95 0.50 11.93
C PRO A 202 -14.26 1.30 11.89
N LYS A 203 -14.18 2.60 11.56
CA LYS A 203 -15.40 3.44 11.52
C LYS A 203 -16.23 3.22 10.25
N SER A 204 -15.58 2.77 9.20
CA SER A 204 -16.18 2.50 7.88
C SER A 204 -15.45 1.38 7.15
N LEU A 205 -16.17 0.75 6.20
CA LEU A 205 -15.67 -0.33 5.35
C LEU A 205 -15.95 0.00 3.88
#